data_4e83b5e5a4f04dc1e2336eb92476900f
#
_entry.id   4e83b5e5a4f04dc1e2336eb92476900f
#
_cell.length_a   1.000
_cell.length_b   1.000
_cell.length_c   1.000
_cell.angle_alpha   90.00
_cell.angle_beta   90.00
_cell.angle_gamma   90.00
#
_symmetry.space_group_name_H-M   'P 1'
#
loop_
_entity.id
_entity.type
_entity.pdbx_description
1 polymer ?
#
loop_
_entity_poly.entity_id
_entity_poly.type
_entity_poly.pdbx_seq_one_letter_code
_entity_poly.pdbx_strand_id
1 'polypeptide(L)'
;MRIALGATLLGLVACGLRDVPGPPGQEQVVVQGILNAQRTQQELWIERSTPAGEPIGGAARPLESQPSRIEIRDTAGNIFSFSADTADPTRFVATFTPIPGARYDLAIEASGRVIQATAVVPRAIVIVDPAQDTVSGVASPFVSVAWTGPNRWVRVTSIPDSASAEFNLFRQWVMNDTIAQVTMNPSYPRVVIWVLAVDSVSARAADPGSFQGELNPFGQFRGNITGGVGFFGAATSDRLVVRLQ
;
A
#
# COMPACT_ATOMS: atom_id res chain seq x y z
N MET A 1 -6.94 -8.13 69.75
CA MET A 1 -6.33 -8.58 68.48
C MET A 1 -7.26 -8.11 67.35
N ARG A 2 -6.89 -6.98 66.69
CA ARG A 2 -7.71 -6.35 65.64
C ARG A 2 -7.04 -6.65 64.28
N ILE A 3 -7.72 -7.42 63.43
CA ILE A 3 -7.29 -7.76 62.09
C ILE A 3 -7.79 -6.65 61.14
N ALA A 4 -6.87 -5.88 60.57
CA ALA A 4 -7.18 -4.88 59.56
C ALA A 4 -7.28 -5.57 58.18
N LEU A 5 -8.47 -5.52 57.59
CA LEU A 5 -8.72 -5.99 56.22
C LEU A 5 -8.25 -4.90 55.24
N GLY A 6 -7.14 -5.16 54.57
CA GLY A 6 -6.65 -4.30 53.49
C GLY A 6 -7.45 -4.56 52.21
N ALA A 7 -8.25 -3.60 51.80
CA ALA A 7 -8.93 -3.62 50.52
C ALA A 7 -7.93 -3.25 49.38
N THR A 8 -7.55 -4.24 48.60
CA THR A 8 -6.73 -4.04 47.38
C THR A 8 -7.64 -3.54 46.26
N LEU A 9 -7.57 -2.25 45.98
CA LEU A 9 -8.22 -1.63 44.83
C LEU A 9 -7.47 -2.10 43.56
N LEU A 10 -8.00 -3.08 42.83
CA LEU A 10 -7.58 -3.38 41.47
C LEU A 10 -8.06 -2.22 40.58
N GLY A 11 -7.12 -1.34 40.21
CA GLY A 11 -7.32 -0.36 39.17
C GLY A 11 -7.49 -1.08 37.83
N LEU A 12 -8.71 -1.15 37.34
CA LEU A 12 -9.01 -1.46 35.94
C LEU A 12 -8.40 -0.36 35.07
N VAL A 13 -7.21 -0.61 34.54
CA VAL A 13 -6.67 0.18 33.43
C VAL A 13 -7.55 -0.14 32.25
N ALA A 14 -8.57 0.68 32.02
CA ALA A 14 -9.33 0.70 30.78
C ALA A 14 -8.33 0.99 29.66
N CYS A 15 -8.03 -0.02 28.84
CA CYS A 15 -7.34 0.17 27.57
C CYS A 15 -8.22 1.09 26.71
N GLY A 16 -7.94 2.39 26.77
CA GLY A 16 -8.59 3.37 25.92
C GLY A 16 -8.26 3.03 24.48
N LEU A 17 -9.26 2.56 23.75
CA LEU A 17 -9.29 2.65 22.29
C LEU A 17 -9.04 4.12 21.96
N ARG A 18 -7.82 4.45 21.58
CA ARG A 18 -7.47 5.81 21.16
C ARG A 18 -8.17 6.08 19.85
N ASP A 19 -9.05 7.05 19.92
CA ASP A 19 -9.89 7.58 18.86
C ASP A 19 -9.19 7.71 17.51
N VAL A 20 -9.85 7.18 16.49
CA VAL A 20 -9.72 7.68 15.12
C VAL A 20 -9.99 9.18 15.19
N PRO A 21 -9.09 10.06 14.69
CA PRO A 21 -9.29 11.49 14.82
C PRO A 21 -10.48 11.95 13.98
N GLY A 22 -11.58 12.14 14.64
CA GLY A 22 -12.85 12.66 14.18
C GLY A 22 -13.91 12.45 15.24
N PRO A 23 -14.86 13.39 15.42
CA PRO A 23 -15.98 13.18 16.34
C PRO A 23 -16.72 11.90 15.96
N PRO A 24 -17.13 11.05 16.92
CA PRO A 24 -17.94 9.87 16.65
C PRO A 24 -19.18 10.26 15.83
N GLY A 25 -19.38 9.60 14.69
CA GLY A 25 -20.56 9.81 13.85
C GLY A 25 -20.41 10.81 12.69
N GLN A 26 -19.28 11.50 12.54
CA GLN A 26 -19.05 12.29 11.33
C GLN A 26 -18.42 11.46 10.23
N GLU A 27 -19.05 11.47 9.05
CA GLU A 27 -18.48 10.89 7.85
C GLU A 27 -17.13 11.56 7.53
N GLN A 28 -16.14 10.75 7.20
CA GLN A 28 -14.83 11.20 6.81
C GLN A 28 -14.59 10.88 5.33
N VAL A 29 -13.79 11.69 4.69
CA VAL A 29 -13.30 11.38 3.35
C VAL A 29 -12.19 10.36 3.47
N VAL A 30 -12.35 9.22 2.80
CA VAL A 30 -11.37 8.14 2.70
C VAL A 30 -10.63 8.31 1.39
N VAL A 31 -9.31 8.31 1.43
CA VAL A 31 -8.47 8.40 0.24
C VAL A 31 -7.54 7.19 0.19
N GLN A 32 -7.51 6.51 -0.94
CA GLN A 32 -6.62 5.39 -1.18
C GLN A 32 -5.95 5.55 -2.55
N GLY A 33 -4.62 5.44 -2.59
CA GLY A 33 -3.89 5.53 -3.85
C GLY A 33 -2.44 5.12 -3.71
N ILE A 34 -1.93 4.51 -4.79
CA ILE A 34 -0.52 4.16 -4.93
C ILE A 34 -0.06 4.62 -6.31
N LEU A 35 0.87 5.57 -6.33
CA LEU A 35 1.56 5.96 -7.55
C LEU A 35 2.46 4.82 -8.03
N ASN A 36 2.28 4.39 -9.28
CA ASN A 36 3.04 3.30 -9.86
C ASN A 36 3.93 3.81 -11.00
N ALA A 37 5.25 3.76 -10.81
CA ALA A 37 6.22 4.25 -11.78
C ALA A 37 6.27 3.46 -13.11
N GLN A 38 5.66 2.26 -13.18
CA GLN A 38 5.55 1.46 -14.40
C GLN A 38 4.25 1.69 -15.16
N ARG A 39 3.35 2.56 -14.66
CA ARG A 39 2.07 2.87 -15.30
C ARG A 39 2.00 4.32 -15.72
N THR A 40 1.41 4.57 -16.86
CA THR A 40 1.09 5.93 -17.33
C THR A 40 -0.24 6.43 -16.78
N GLN A 41 -1.14 5.54 -16.39
CA GLN A 41 -2.41 5.89 -15.74
C GLN A 41 -2.26 5.67 -14.24
N GLN A 42 -2.51 6.73 -13.47
CA GLN A 42 -2.52 6.72 -12.01
C GLN A 42 -3.96 6.79 -11.52
N GLU A 43 -4.24 6.13 -10.38
CA GLU A 43 -5.59 5.96 -9.86
C GLU A 43 -5.65 6.35 -8.39
N LEU A 44 -6.72 7.04 -8.02
CA LEU A 44 -7.10 7.33 -6.64
C LEU A 44 -8.54 6.90 -6.42
N TRP A 45 -8.81 6.30 -5.26
CA TRP A 45 -10.16 6.04 -4.78
C TRP A 45 -10.49 7.03 -3.68
N ILE A 46 -11.61 7.72 -3.82
CA ILE A 46 -12.08 8.73 -2.87
C ILE A 46 -13.53 8.43 -2.56
N GLU A 47 -13.79 8.11 -1.29
CA GLU A 47 -15.10 7.69 -0.83
C GLU A 47 -15.42 8.24 0.56
N ARG A 48 -16.64 8.00 1.04
CA ARG A 48 -17.04 8.29 2.41
C ARG A 48 -16.76 7.11 3.33
N SER A 49 -16.35 7.38 4.56
CA SER A 49 -16.25 6.33 5.57
C SER A 49 -17.61 5.71 5.89
N THR A 50 -17.60 4.45 6.31
CA THR A 50 -18.80 3.81 6.87
C THR A 50 -19.09 4.39 8.24
N PRO A 51 -20.33 4.82 8.54
CA PRO A 51 -20.72 5.24 9.87
C PRO A 51 -20.52 4.15 10.90
N ALA A 52 -20.25 4.56 12.14
CA ALA A 52 -20.11 3.61 13.24
C ALA A 52 -21.40 2.81 13.44
N GLY A 53 -21.28 1.47 13.49
CA GLY A 53 -22.42 0.55 13.67
C GLY A 53 -22.98 -0.03 12.36
N GLU A 54 -22.55 0.46 11.19
CA GLU A 54 -22.89 -0.18 9.93
C GLU A 54 -21.91 -1.35 9.62
N PRO A 55 -22.37 -2.40 8.89
CA PRO A 55 -21.49 -3.50 8.53
C PRO A 55 -20.32 -3.04 7.66
N ILE A 56 -19.13 -3.50 7.99
CA ILE A 56 -17.94 -3.30 7.18
C ILE A 56 -18.02 -4.23 5.96
N GLY A 57 -17.76 -3.71 4.75
CA GLY A 57 -17.76 -4.52 3.51
C GLY A 57 -18.93 -4.28 2.58
N GLY A 58 -19.66 -3.18 2.76
CA GLY A 58 -20.64 -2.69 1.79
C GLY A 58 -20.01 -2.19 0.47
N ALA A 59 -20.84 -1.84 -0.50
CA ALA A 59 -20.40 -1.18 -1.72
C ALA A 59 -19.68 0.13 -1.43
N ALA A 60 -18.72 0.51 -2.31
CA ALA A 60 -18.04 1.80 -2.26
C ALA A 60 -19.07 2.95 -2.14
N ARG A 61 -18.78 3.90 -1.26
CA ARG A 61 -19.70 5.01 -0.94
C ARG A 61 -19.17 6.30 -1.55
N PRO A 62 -19.68 6.70 -2.72
CA PRO A 62 -19.22 7.94 -3.34
C PRO A 62 -19.52 9.16 -2.43
N LEU A 63 -18.73 10.21 -2.59
CA LEU A 63 -19.00 11.48 -1.94
C LEU A 63 -20.35 12.03 -2.39
N GLU A 64 -21.04 12.80 -1.54
CA GLU A 64 -22.30 13.46 -1.89
C GLU A 64 -22.16 14.47 -3.04
N SER A 65 -20.99 15.11 -3.09
CA SER A 65 -20.58 16.00 -4.19
C SER A 65 -19.19 15.62 -4.66
N GLN A 66 -18.96 15.70 -5.95
CA GLN A 66 -17.64 15.46 -6.52
C GLN A 66 -16.62 16.47 -5.94
N PRO A 67 -15.37 16.05 -5.72
CA PRO A 67 -14.30 16.97 -5.36
C PRO A 67 -14.19 18.08 -6.39
N SER A 68 -14.03 19.32 -5.92
CA SER A 68 -13.83 20.48 -6.81
C SER A 68 -12.44 20.50 -7.42
N ARG A 69 -11.46 19.84 -6.75
CA ARG A 69 -10.08 19.75 -7.22
C ARG A 69 -9.43 18.48 -6.68
N ILE A 70 -8.71 17.76 -7.55
CA ILE A 70 -7.82 16.67 -7.18
C ILE A 70 -6.55 16.86 -7.99
N GLU A 71 -5.44 17.15 -7.33
CA GLU A 71 -4.17 17.45 -7.97
C GLU A 71 -3.01 16.78 -7.23
N ILE A 72 -2.03 16.35 -8.00
CA ILE A 72 -0.72 15.96 -7.52
C ILE A 72 0.31 16.93 -8.08
N ARG A 73 1.23 17.37 -7.23
CA ARG A 73 2.36 18.21 -7.61
C ARG A 73 3.67 17.48 -7.36
N ASP A 74 4.56 17.48 -8.34
CA ASP A 74 5.94 16.99 -8.18
C ASP A 74 6.89 18.07 -7.64
N THR A 75 8.13 17.69 -7.34
CA THR A 75 9.16 18.63 -6.84
C THR A 75 9.61 19.67 -7.87
N ALA A 76 9.36 19.44 -9.16
CA ALA A 76 9.63 20.40 -10.24
C ALA A 76 8.50 21.42 -10.40
N GLY A 77 7.38 21.25 -9.68
CA GLY A 77 6.22 22.13 -9.75
C GLY A 77 5.19 21.74 -10.81
N ASN A 78 5.39 20.62 -11.52
CA ASN A 78 4.38 20.12 -12.46
C ASN A 78 3.13 19.67 -11.71
N ILE A 79 1.96 19.97 -12.28
CA ILE A 79 0.66 19.65 -11.71
C ILE A 79 -0.03 18.62 -12.59
N PHE A 80 -0.52 17.55 -11.97
CA PHE A 80 -1.28 16.48 -12.60
C PHE A 80 -2.68 16.42 -11.98
N SER A 81 -3.68 16.82 -12.76
CA SER A 81 -5.08 16.83 -12.31
C SER A 81 -5.74 15.49 -12.57
N PHE A 82 -6.56 15.03 -11.62
CA PHE A 82 -7.35 13.82 -11.74
C PHE A 82 -8.78 14.16 -12.13
N SER A 83 -9.36 13.32 -12.98
CA SER A 83 -10.77 13.37 -13.38
C SER A 83 -11.51 12.12 -12.90
N ALA A 84 -12.80 12.26 -12.61
CA ALA A 84 -13.63 11.13 -12.24
C ALA A 84 -13.72 10.10 -13.37
N ASP A 85 -13.69 8.83 -13.02
CA ASP A 85 -14.00 7.74 -13.93
C ASP A 85 -15.51 7.70 -14.19
N THR A 86 -15.90 7.49 -15.44
CA THR A 86 -17.31 7.43 -15.83
C THR A 86 -18.00 6.15 -15.36
N ALA A 87 -17.24 5.08 -15.13
CA ALA A 87 -17.77 3.77 -14.71
C ALA A 87 -17.85 3.61 -13.19
N ASP A 88 -16.98 4.33 -12.44
CA ASP A 88 -16.91 4.26 -10.99
C ASP A 88 -16.77 5.67 -10.40
N PRO A 89 -17.81 6.20 -9.75
CA PRO A 89 -17.80 7.56 -9.20
C PRO A 89 -16.86 7.75 -8.01
N THR A 90 -16.29 6.68 -7.46
CA THR A 90 -15.28 6.74 -6.39
C THR A 90 -13.86 6.71 -6.93
N ARG A 91 -13.67 6.37 -8.19
CA ARG A 91 -12.38 6.28 -8.86
C ARG A 91 -12.06 7.55 -9.63
N PHE A 92 -10.84 8.02 -9.46
CA PHE A 92 -10.30 9.20 -10.16
C PHE A 92 -9.00 8.81 -10.85
N VAL A 93 -8.80 9.29 -12.07
CA VAL A 93 -7.68 8.91 -12.93
C VAL A 93 -6.92 10.13 -13.43
N ALA A 94 -5.59 10.01 -13.54
CA ALA A 94 -4.71 10.97 -14.18
C ALA A 94 -3.69 10.24 -15.07
N THR A 95 -3.26 10.91 -16.15
CA THR A 95 -2.28 10.35 -17.08
C THR A 95 -0.93 11.01 -16.89
N PHE A 96 -0.01 10.32 -16.23
CA PHE A 96 1.41 10.66 -16.12
C PHE A 96 2.19 9.47 -15.60
N THR A 97 3.50 9.46 -15.81
CA THR A 97 4.39 8.42 -15.28
C THR A 97 5.19 9.02 -14.12
N PRO A 98 5.00 8.52 -12.88
CA PRO A 98 5.77 8.97 -11.73
C PRO A 98 7.26 8.66 -11.89
N ILE A 99 8.11 9.62 -11.52
CA ILE A 99 9.57 9.50 -11.64
C ILE A 99 10.12 8.79 -10.41
N PRO A 100 10.87 7.68 -10.54
CA PRO A 100 11.53 7.03 -9.42
C PRO A 100 12.44 7.99 -8.65
N GLY A 101 12.32 7.98 -7.31
CA GLY A 101 13.03 8.88 -6.41
C GLY A 101 12.38 10.24 -6.20
N ALA A 102 11.37 10.62 -6.98
CA ALA A 102 10.68 11.89 -6.83
C ALA A 102 9.61 11.85 -5.73
N ARG A 103 9.39 13.02 -5.12
CA ARG A 103 8.32 13.28 -4.17
C ARG A 103 7.11 13.86 -4.91
N TYR A 104 5.93 13.47 -4.46
CA TYR A 104 4.64 13.94 -4.93
C TYR A 104 3.75 14.36 -3.77
N ASP A 105 3.21 15.56 -3.86
CA ASP A 105 2.28 16.12 -2.88
C ASP A 105 0.86 16.11 -3.46
N LEU A 106 -0.05 15.41 -2.80
CA LEU A 106 -1.47 15.31 -3.14
C LEU A 106 -2.24 16.43 -2.44
N ALA A 107 -3.14 17.09 -3.18
CA ALA A 107 -4.12 18.03 -2.66
C ALA A 107 -5.51 17.71 -3.23
N ILE A 108 -6.50 17.56 -2.35
CA ILE A 108 -7.90 17.31 -2.71
C ILE A 108 -8.76 18.36 -2.01
N GLU A 109 -9.67 18.99 -2.74
CA GLU A 109 -10.72 19.84 -2.20
C GLU A 109 -12.07 19.13 -2.33
N ALA A 110 -12.58 18.65 -1.20
CA ALA A 110 -13.83 17.90 -1.14
C ALA A 110 -14.62 18.22 0.11
N SER A 111 -15.94 18.34 -0.01
CA SER A 111 -16.85 18.56 1.12
C SER A 111 -16.44 19.75 2.00
N GLY A 112 -15.94 20.85 1.39
CA GLY A 112 -15.47 22.04 2.09
C GLY A 112 -14.17 21.87 2.91
N ARG A 113 -13.44 20.77 2.68
CA ARG A 113 -12.17 20.46 3.35
C ARG A 113 -11.03 20.39 2.36
N VAL A 114 -9.83 20.69 2.83
CA VAL A 114 -8.59 20.44 2.11
C VAL A 114 -7.94 19.18 2.70
N ILE A 115 -7.70 18.20 1.83
CA ILE A 115 -7.09 16.92 2.18
C ILE A 115 -5.72 16.88 1.53
N GLN A 116 -4.70 16.49 2.28
CA GLN A 116 -3.32 16.51 1.84
C GLN A 116 -2.60 15.22 2.21
N ALA A 117 -1.67 14.81 1.34
CA ALA A 117 -0.76 13.73 1.61
C ALA A 117 0.53 13.89 0.81
N THR A 118 1.55 13.12 1.17
CA THR A 118 2.82 13.08 0.45
C THR A 118 3.23 11.63 0.24
N ALA A 119 3.73 11.32 -0.97
CA ALA A 119 4.38 10.06 -1.29
C ALA A 119 5.76 10.31 -1.91
N VAL A 120 6.68 9.38 -1.68
CA VAL A 120 8.00 9.38 -2.34
C VAL A 120 8.11 8.11 -3.14
N VAL A 121 8.20 8.22 -4.46
CA VAL A 121 8.36 7.06 -5.34
C VAL A 121 9.69 6.39 -5.00
N PRO A 122 9.71 5.09 -4.70
CA PRO A 122 10.97 4.36 -4.49
C PRO A 122 11.90 4.51 -5.69
N ARG A 123 13.20 4.38 -5.48
CA ARG A 123 14.15 4.35 -6.59
C ARG A 123 13.86 3.17 -7.51
N ALA A 124 14.17 3.33 -8.78
CA ALA A 124 13.99 2.25 -9.76
C ALA A 124 14.63 0.96 -9.25
N ILE A 125 13.88 -0.13 -9.38
CA ILE A 125 14.34 -1.47 -9.06
C ILE A 125 14.53 -2.23 -10.38
N VAL A 126 15.65 -2.93 -10.50
CA VAL A 126 15.98 -3.73 -11.69
C VAL A 126 16.53 -5.06 -11.22
N ILE A 127 15.96 -6.16 -11.69
CA ILE A 127 16.47 -7.50 -11.45
C ILE A 127 17.78 -7.63 -12.22
N VAL A 128 18.86 -8.01 -11.53
CA VAL A 128 20.21 -8.15 -12.10
C VAL A 128 20.70 -9.58 -12.11
N ASP A 129 20.14 -10.43 -11.28
CA ASP A 129 20.38 -11.85 -11.28
C ASP A 129 19.08 -12.61 -11.01
N PRO A 130 18.65 -13.48 -11.93
CA PRO A 130 19.21 -13.72 -13.27
C PRO A 130 19.12 -12.50 -14.18
N ALA A 131 20.19 -12.26 -14.96
CA ALA A 131 20.28 -11.11 -15.88
C ALA A 131 19.41 -11.24 -17.15
N GLN A 132 18.42 -12.11 -17.14
CA GLN A 132 17.52 -12.40 -18.26
C GLN A 132 16.08 -12.21 -17.83
N ASP A 133 15.25 -11.63 -18.69
CA ASP A 133 13.82 -11.47 -18.46
C ASP A 133 13.07 -12.79 -18.32
N THR A 134 13.65 -13.87 -18.85
CA THR A 134 13.11 -15.23 -18.79
C THR A 134 14.21 -16.24 -18.50
N VAL A 135 14.05 -17.02 -17.44
CA VAL A 135 14.90 -18.17 -17.09
C VAL A 135 14.15 -19.44 -17.41
N SER A 136 14.80 -20.35 -18.15
CA SER A 136 14.20 -21.62 -18.55
C SER A 136 15.02 -22.79 -18.03
N GLY A 137 14.39 -23.95 -17.87
CA GLY A 137 15.08 -25.17 -17.49
C GLY A 137 15.47 -25.24 -16.01
N VAL A 138 14.76 -24.53 -15.13
CA VAL A 138 15.01 -24.54 -13.70
C VAL A 138 14.52 -25.84 -13.09
N ALA A 139 15.45 -26.68 -12.63
CA ALA A 139 15.15 -27.94 -11.94
C ALA A 139 15.10 -27.80 -10.41
N SER A 140 15.56 -26.69 -9.88
CA SER A 140 15.57 -26.40 -8.44
C SER A 140 14.22 -25.90 -7.94
N PRO A 141 13.76 -26.27 -6.75
CA PRO A 141 12.57 -25.69 -6.12
C PRO A 141 12.80 -24.23 -5.67
N PHE A 142 14.01 -23.70 -5.84
CA PHE A 142 14.36 -22.34 -5.42
C PHE A 142 15.02 -21.58 -6.57
N VAL A 143 14.65 -20.32 -6.72
CA VAL A 143 15.31 -19.34 -7.60
C VAL A 143 15.84 -18.21 -6.75
N SER A 144 17.14 -17.94 -6.83
CA SER A 144 17.73 -16.74 -6.25
C SER A 144 17.44 -15.57 -7.17
N VAL A 145 16.93 -14.48 -6.62
CA VAL A 145 16.65 -13.25 -7.36
C VAL A 145 17.36 -12.10 -6.67
N ALA A 146 18.24 -11.44 -7.39
CA ALA A 146 18.92 -10.23 -6.90
C ALA A 146 18.52 -9.01 -7.75
N TRP A 147 18.46 -7.84 -7.12
CA TRP A 147 18.06 -6.58 -7.74
C TRP A 147 18.94 -5.42 -7.30
N THR A 148 18.89 -4.34 -8.09
CA THR A 148 19.53 -3.06 -7.74
C THR A 148 18.57 -2.14 -7.01
N GLY A 149 19.13 -1.15 -6.32
CA GLY A 149 18.39 -0.05 -5.70
C GLY A 149 18.33 -0.18 -4.18
N PRO A 150 18.71 0.88 -3.45
CA PRO A 150 18.68 0.92 -1.99
C PRO A 150 17.24 1.17 -1.50
N ASN A 151 16.32 0.26 -1.81
CA ASN A 151 14.94 0.36 -1.36
C ASN A 151 14.79 -0.37 -0.03
N ARG A 152 14.23 0.31 0.97
CA ARG A 152 14.07 -0.25 2.31
C ARG A 152 13.00 -1.34 2.36
N TRP A 153 11.92 -1.16 1.61
CA TRP A 153 10.77 -2.04 1.64
C TRP A 153 10.59 -2.67 0.26
N VAL A 154 10.91 -3.94 0.16
CA VAL A 154 10.76 -4.71 -1.08
C VAL A 154 9.87 -5.92 -0.81
N ARG A 155 8.83 -6.10 -1.60
CA ARG A 155 8.01 -7.29 -1.61
C ARG A 155 8.35 -8.14 -2.82
N VAL A 156 8.73 -9.37 -2.59
CA VAL A 156 8.91 -10.38 -3.64
C VAL A 156 7.68 -11.28 -3.64
N THR A 157 7.11 -11.47 -4.81
CA THR A 157 5.90 -12.28 -4.99
C THR A 157 6.06 -13.14 -6.23
N SER A 158 5.69 -14.42 -6.15
CA SER A 158 5.57 -15.27 -7.33
C SER A 158 4.12 -15.69 -7.54
N ILE A 159 3.70 -15.66 -8.80
CA ILE A 159 2.36 -16.05 -9.23
C ILE A 159 2.46 -16.99 -10.44
N PRO A 160 1.56 -17.97 -10.63
CA PRO A 160 1.46 -18.70 -11.87
C PRO A 160 1.16 -17.74 -13.02
N ASP A 161 1.79 -17.91 -14.17
CA ASP A 161 1.56 -17.01 -15.31
C ASP A 161 0.13 -17.10 -15.88
N SER A 162 -0.58 -18.19 -15.58
CA SER A 162 -1.97 -18.42 -15.99
C SER A 162 -3.01 -18.07 -14.94
N ALA A 163 -2.58 -17.57 -13.76
CA ALA A 163 -3.49 -17.27 -12.65
C ALA A 163 -3.79 -15.79 -12.56
N SER A 164 -4.96 -15.46 -11.96
CA SER A 164 -5.25 -14.10 -11.53
C SER A 164 -4.21 -13.63 -10.50
N ALA A 165 -4.02 -12.32 -10.40
CA ALA A 165 -3.08 -11.71 -9.44
C ALA A 165 -3.41 -12.04 -7.97
N GLU A 166 -4.55 -12.64 -7.69
CA GLU A 166 -4.99 -13.03 -6.36
C GLU A 166 -4.32 -14.32 -5.86
N PHE A 167 -3.81 -15.17 -6.77
CA PHE A 167 -3.18 -16.43 -6.40
C PHE A 167 -1.66 -16.29 -6.29
N ASN A 168 -1.18 -16.03 -5.08
CA ASN A 168 0.26 -15.96 -4.81
C ASN A 168 0.81 -17.33 -4.40
N LEU A 169 1.80 -17.84 -5.13
CA LEU A 169 2.55 -19.04 -4.75
C LEU A 169 3.55 -18.77 -3.63
N PHE A 170 4.11 -17.57 -3.64
CA PHE A 170 5.11 -17.12 -2.69
C PHE A 170 4.97 -15.61 -2.48
N ARG A 171 5.13 -15.17 -1.23
CA ARG A 171 5.14 -13.75 -0.87
C ARG A 171 6.07 -13.54 0.31
N GLN A 172 7.03 -12.66 0.14
CA GLN A 172 7.99 -12.30 1.17
C GLN A 172 8.27 -10.80 1.16
N TRP A 173 8.36 -10.22 2.35
CA TRP A 173 8.96 -8.90 2.54
C TRP A 173 10.46 -9.03 2.77
N VAL A 174 11.23 -8.21 2.07
CA VAL A 174 12.68 -8.09 2.21
C VAL A 174 12.99 -6.67 2.61
N MET A 175 13.71 -6.51 3.73
CA MET A 175 14.03 -5.21 4.28
C MET A 175 15.54 -5.00 4.27
N ASN A 176 15.97 -3.87 3.67
CA ASN A 176 17.37 -3.48 3.60
C ASN A 176 18.30 -4.54 2.96
N ASP A 177 17.76 -5.37 2.09
CA ASP A 177 18.49 -6.38 1.35
C ASP A 177 18.15 -6.27 -0.14
N THR A 178 18.96 -6.90 -0.99
CA THR A 178 18.87 -6.88 -2.45
C THR A 178 18.78 -8.28 -3.06
N ILE A 179 18.52 -9.30 -2.24
CA ILE A 179 18.42 -10.69 -2.68
C ILE A 179 17.28 -11.41 -1.96
N ALA A 180 16.61 -12.30 -2.67
CA ALA A 180 15.63 -13.23 -2.11
C ALA A 180 15.75 -14.61 -2.72
N GLN A 181 15.45 -15.65 -1.91
CA GLN A 181 15.25 -17.02 -2.36
C GLN A 181 13.74 -17.25 -2.54
N VAL A 182 13.32 -17.43 -3.79
CA VAL A 182 11.92 -17.62 -4.14
C VAL A 182 11.64 -19.10 -4.28
N THR A 183 10.74 -19.62 -3.45
CA THR A 183 10.28 -21.01 -3.56
C THR A 183 9.39 -21.18 -4.78
N MET A 184 9.70 -22.17 -5.60
CA MET A 184 8.96 -22.50 -6.81
C MET A 184 8.10 -23.74 -6.56
N ASN A 185 6.89 -23.75 -7.09
CA ASN A 185 6.04 -24.93 -7.06
C ASN A 185 6.11 -25.65 -8.42
N PRO A 186 6.64 -26.88 -8.49
CA PRO A 186 6.81 -27.61 -9.75
C PRO A 186 5.48 -27.93 -10.47
N SER A 187 4.35 -27.83 -9.78
CA SER A 187 3.03 -27.97 -10.42
C SER A 187 2.71 -26.84 -11.41
N TYR A 188 3.48 -25.76 -11.41
CA TYR A 188 3.28 -24.62 -12.30
C TYR A 188 4.50 -24.47 -13.23
N PRO A 189 4.38 -24.87 -14.51
CA PRO A 189 5.51 -24.88 -15.43
C PRO A 189 6.03 -23.47 -15.79
N ARG A 190 5.24 -22.45 -15.50
CA ARG A 190 5.60 -21.05 -15.74
C ARG A 190 5.11 -20.17 -14.60
N VAL A 191 6.04 -19.42 -14.04
CA VAL A 191 5.82 -18.54 -12.88
C VAL A 191 6.38 -17.16 -13.18
N VAL A 192 5.67 -16.13 -12.80
CA VAL A 192 6.15 -14.74 -12.84
C VAL A 192 6.55 -14.32 -11.43
N ILE A 193 7.79 -13.91 -11.27
CA ILE A 193 8.31 -13.32 -10.04
C ILE A 193 8.28 -11.80 -10.19
N TRP A 194 7.61 -11.14 -9.27
CA TRP A 194 7.60 -9.69 -9.15
C TRP A 194 8.46 -9.24 -7.98
N VAL A 195 9.33 -8.28 -8.24
CA VAL A 195 10.09 -7.55 -7.22
C VAL A 195 9.52 -6.15 -7.17
N LEU A 196 8.87 -5.80 -6.08
CA LEU A 196 8.11 -4.56 -5.89
C LEU A 196 8.72 -3.75 -4.76
N ALA A 197 9.36 -2.63 -5.06
CA ALA A 197 9.75 -1.65 -4.07
C ALA A 197 8.57 -0.71 -3.78
N VAL A 198 8.32 -0.45 -2.50
CA VAL A 198 7.24 0.43 -2.04
C VAL A 198 7.78 1.45 -1.04
N ASP A 199 7.10 2.57 -0.91
CA ASP A 199 7.35 3.50 0.19
C ASP A 199 6.84 2.92 1.54
N SER A 200 7.21 3.57 2.63
CA SER A 200 6.83 3.09 3.97
C SER A 200 5.32 3.09 4.21
N VAL A 201 4.59 3.99 3.56
CA VAL A 201 3.12 4.09 3.68
C VAL A 201 2.45 2.92 2.98
N SER A 202 2.84 2.65 1.74
CA SER A 202 2.32 1.52 0.96
C SER A 202 2.66 0.16 1.59
N ALA A 203 3.87 0.03 2.15
CA ALA A 203 4.28 -1.18 2.87
C ALA A 203 3.34 -1.47 4.04
N ARG A 204 3.07 -0.46 4.84
CA ARG A 204 2.17 -0.56 6.02
C ARG A 204 0.74 -0.87 5.64
N ALA A 205 0.24 -0.22 4.58
CA ALA A 205 -1.12 -0.46 4.08
C ALA A 205 -1.30 -1.89 3.54
N ALA A 206 -0.26 -2.43 2.87
CA ALA A 206 -0.32 -3.75 2.26
C ALA A 206 -0.22 -4.92 3.25
N ASP A 207 0.49 -4.74 4.35
CA ASP A 207 0.68 -5.79 5.37
C ASP A 207 0.92 -5.19 6.77
N PRO A 208 -0.14 -4.73 7.42
CA PRO A 208 -0.04 -4.12 8.75
C PRO A 208 0.58 -5.06 9.80
N GLY A 209 0.38 -6.37 9.65
CA GLY A 209 0.88 -7.37 10.60
C GLY A 209 2.39 -7.55 10.59
N SER A 210 3.02 -7.49 9.42
CA SER A 210 4.48 -7.67 9.26
C SER A 210 5.31 -6.52 9.83
N PHE A 211 4.69 -5.37 10.10
CA PHE A 211 5.35 -4.15 10.57
C PHE A 211 4.96 -3.72 11.98
N GLN A 212 4.31 -4.59 12.74
CA GLN A 212 3.79 -4.27 14.09
C GLN A 212 4.85 -3.71 15.03
N GLY A 213 6.10 -4.18 14.96
CA GLY A 213 7.18 -3.72 15.84
C GLY A 213 7.63 -2.28 15.56
N GLU A 214 7.44 -1.76 14.34
CA GLU A 214 7.89 -0.41 13.95
C GLU A 214 6.77 0.64 14.02
N LEU A 215 5.51 0.21 14.08
CA LEU A 215 4.41 1.09 13.75
C LEU A 215 3.58 1.60 14.90
N ASN A 216 3.40 0.84 15.88
CA ASN A 216 2.62 1.13 17.06
C ASN A 216 2.39 -0.20 17.79
N PRO A 217 2.59 -0.29 19.10
CA PRO A 217 2.28 -1.50 19.89
C PRO A 217 0.82 -1.95 19.77
N PHE A 218 -0.06 -1.14 19.18
CA PHE A 218 -1.48 -1.45 19.01
C PHE A 218 -1.90 -1.80 17.57
N GLY A 219 -0.95 -1.97 16.64
CA GLY A 219 -1.23 -2.48 15.28
C GLY A 219 -2.14 -1.61 14.40
N GLN A 220 -2.42 -0.38 14.78
CA GLN A 220 -3.27 0.50 13.98
C GLN A 220 -2.46 1.18 12.90
N PHE A 221 -2.78 0.88 11.64
CA PHE A 221 -2.27 1.63 10.51
C PHE A 221 -2.78 3.07 10.58
N ARG A 222 -1.86 4.01 10.82
CA ARG A 222 -2.14 5.43 10.62
C ARG A 222 -1.70 5.78 9.20
N GLY A 223 -2.67 6.08 8.35
CA GLY A 223 -2.40 6.63 7.04
C GLY A 223 -1.64 7.97 7.11
N ASN A 224 -1.24 8.47 5.98
CA ASN A 224 -0.55 9.76 5.84
C ASN A 224 -1.47 10.87 5.32
N ILE A 225 -2.78 10.69 5.44
CA ILE A 225 -3.78 11.66 4.98
C ILE A 225 -4.06 12.67 6.08
N THR A 226 -3.90 13.94 5.78
CA THR A 226 -4.32 15.07 6.62
C THR A 226 -5.66 15.59 6.11
N GLY A 227 -6.63 15.85 6.99
CA GLY A 227 -7.98 16.32 6.63
C GLY A 227 -8.96 15.21 6.22
N GLY A 228 -8.50 13.97 6.18
CA GLY A 228 -9.27 12.76 5.90
C GLY A 228 -8.63 11.53 6.52
N VAL A 229 -8.96 10.34 6.02
CA VAL A 229 -8.39 9.05 6.43
C VAL A 229 -7.93 8.25 5.21
N GLY A 230 -7.12 7.22 5.42
CA GLY A 230 -6.60 6.36 4.35
C GLY A 230 -5.12 6.55 4.08
N PHE A 231 -4.68 6.31 2.86
CA PHE A 231 -3.26 6.38 2.51
C PHE A 231 -3.04 6.86 1.07
N PHE A 232 -1.91 7.52 0.88
CA PHE A 232 -1.36 7.87 -0.42
C PHE A 232 0.11 7.49 -0.43
N GLY A 233 0.48 6.52 -1.27
CA GLY A 233 1.81 5.96 -1.33
C GLY A 233 2.33 5.80 -2.75
N ALA A 234 3.48 5.12 -2.90
CA ALA A 234 4.11 4.92 -4.18
C ALA A 234 4.86 3.58 -4.28
N ALA A 235 5.01 3.12 -5.52
CA ALA A 235 5.69 1.87 -5.84
C ALA A 235 6.47 1.93 -7.16
N THR A 236 7.48 1.08 -7.26
CA THR A 236 8.18 0.73 -8.50
C THR A 236 8.42 -0.78 -8.54
N SER A 237 8.47 -1.39 -9.70
CA SER A 237 8.63 -2.85 -9.79
C SER A 237 9.45 -3.27 -11.00
N ASP A 238 9.96 -4.49 -10.91
CA ASP A 238 10.49 -5.24 -12.04
C ASP A 238 9.99 -6.69 -11.96
N ARG A 239 10.09 -7.44 -13.06
CA ARG A 239 9.58 -8.80 -13.15
C ARG A 239 10.53 -9.75 -13.85
N LEU A 240 10.47 -11.02 -13.45
CA LEU A 240 11.19 -12.12 -14.06
C LEU A 240 10.19 -13.26 -14.37
N VAL A 241 10.29 -13.84 -15.55
CA VAL A 241 9.53 -15.04 -15.92
C VAL A 241 10.40 -16.26 -15.75
N VAL A 242 9.95 -17.25 -14.98
CA VAL A 242 10.65 -18.52 -14.77
C VAL A 242 9.86 -19.66 -15.40
N ARG A 243 10.53 -20.48 -16.21
CA ARG A 243 9.99 -21.71 -16.78
C ARG A 243 10.67 -22.90 -16.11
N LEU A 244 9.90 -23.73 -15.44
CA LEU A 244 10.36 -24.97 -14.82
C LEU A 244 10.45 -26.10 -15.87
N GLN A 245 11.38 -27.01 -15.66
CA GLN A 245 11.49 -28.26 -16.44
C GLN A 245 10.61 -29.36 -15.83
#